data_d3a1f407f5c9a766d96e33b5390b816b
#
_entry.id   d3a1f407f5c9a766d96e33b5390b816b
#
_cell.length_a   1.000
_cell.length_b   1.000
_cell.length_c   1.000
_cell.angle_alpha   90.00
_cell.angle_beta   90.00
_cell.angle_gamma   90.00
#
_symmetry.space_group_name_H-M   'P 1'
#
loop_
_entity.id
_entity.type
_entity.pdbx_description
1 polymer ?
#
loop_
_entity_poly.entity_id
_entity_poly.type
_entity_poly.pdbx_seq_one_letter_code
_entity_poly.pdbx_strand_id
1 'polypeptide(L)'
;MSWKARNWVFLGDSLTEGVGSTRVSHVTELARQLRTKSNGAVHEFRLRRIEANVFRQIDFNVAGFMNIDGELVNAGGKQGSCGDLSLWNLACEGQTIVSDFAWLPLITALKPELVVVFRGALESIIRPAALREHTWPWWVPASWRGYAAMDPRCYFSDRWWRKAKQAGVDAFKQKARLKLLKQCKGQPLMDVDQLISHESSLLKSLRVRGARVVIVGLLPVSDDRFPGSPEHFKNVNARLRDVAEREGAEFFDWAAQLAQKGRHEDLFYRDSFHPNAAGARALAEILQTHLCRDLAAIGHG
;
A
#
# COMPACT_ATOMS: atom_id res chain seq x y z
N MET A 1 -11.30 -24.90 -23.05
CA MET A 1 -11.71 -24.02 -21.95
C MET A 1 -11.25 -22.60 -22.29
N SER A 2 -12.15 -21.61 -22.39
CA SER A 2 -11.76 -20.23 -22.66
C SER A 2 -11.26 -19.61 -21.36
N TRP A 3 -10.01 -19.28 -21.27
CA TRP A 3 -9.45 -18.56 -20.15
C TRP A 3 -9.99 -17.12 -20.21
N LYS A 4 -10.78 -16.72 -19.22
CA LYS A 4 -11.19 -15.32 -19.10
C LYS A 4 -9.97 -14.47 -18.73
N ALA A 5 -9.92 -13.24 -19.20
CA ALA A 5 -8.93 -12.28 -18.73
C ALA A 5 -8.99 -12.18 -17.20
N ARG A 6 -7.84 -12.28 -16.54
CA ARG A 6 -7.72 -12.25 -15.08
C ARG A 6 -7.41 -10.86 -14.60
N ASN A 7 -8.16 -10.38 -13.64
CA ASN A 7 -7.90 -9.09 -13.00
C ASN A 7 -7.44 -9.28 -11.55
N TRP A 8 -6.29 -8.74 -11.21
CA TRP A 8 -5.79 -8.65 -9.85
C TRP A 8 -5.75 -7.18 -9.43
N VAL A 9 -6.32 -6.87 -8.30
CA VAL A 9 -6.41 -5.51 -7.77
C VAL A 9 -5.53 -5.40 -6.54
N PHE A 10 -4.75 -4.32 -6.45
CA PHE A 10 -3.89 -4.00 -5.33
C PHE A 10 -4.33 -2.67 -4.72
N LEU A 11 -4.83 -2.71 -3.49
CA LEU A 11 -5.17 -1.55 -2.68
C LEU A 11 -4.00 -1.24 -1.75
N GLY A 12 -3.68 0.02 -1.55
CA GLY A 12 -2.56 0.37 -0.70
C GLY A 12 -2.29 1.87 -0.62
N ASP A 13 -1.27 2.22 0.12
CA ASP A 13 -0.77 3.58 0.32
C ASP A 13 0.55 3.82 -0.44
N SER A 14 1.38 4.72 0.06
CA SER A 14 2.69 5.05 -0.50
C SER A 14 3.64 3.85 -0.64
N LEU A 15 3.52 2.83 0.21
CA LEU A 15 4.33 1.62 0.14
C LEU A 15 4.02 0.82 -1.12
N THR A 16 2.76 0.71 -1.47
CA THR A 16 2.26 -0.04 -2.63
C THR A 16 2.35 0.78 -3.91
N GLU A 17 2.20 2.10 -3.82
CA GLU A 17 2.45 3.01 -4.95
C GLU A 17 3.93 3.02 -5.36
N GLY A 18 4.85 2.78 -4.42
CA GLY A 18 6.29 2.78 -4.64
C GLY A 18 6.92 4.16 -4.47
N VAL A 19 6.40 4.97 -3.54
CA VAL A 19 6.99 6.26 -3.19
C VAL A 19 8.42 6.08 -2.70
N GLY A 20 9.33 6.94 -3.17
CA GLY A 20 10.75 6.88 -2.84
C GLY A 20 11.59 6.01 -3.78
N SER A 21 11.05 4.95 -4.33
CA SER A 21 11.68 4.25 -5.45
C SER A 21 11.46 5.04 -6.75
N THR A 22 12.37 4.94 -7.69
CA THR A 22 12.24 5.57 -9.02
C THR A 22 11.05 4.99 -9.82
N ARG A 23 9.84 5.06 -9.24
CA ARG A 23 8.57 4.55 -9.74
C ARG A 23 8.47 3.03 -9.84
N VAL A 24 9.30 2.29 -9.11
CA VAL A 24 9.28 0.84 -9.08
C VAL A 24 8.65 0.40 -7.77
N SER A 25 7.37 0.02 -7.79
CA SER A 25 6.69 -0.61 -6.64
C SER A 25 6.90 -2.13 -6.67
N HIS A 26 6.61 -2.80 -5.57
CA HIS A 26 6.59 -4.27 -5.55
C HIS A 26 5.51 -4.84 -6.50
N VAL A 27 4.43 -4.12 -6.78
CA VAL A 27 3.43 -4.51 -7.79
C VAL A 27 4.03 -4.47 -9.20
N THR A 28 4.84 -3.44 -9.52
CA THR A 28 5.55 -3.35 -10.81
C THR A 28 6.56 -4.47 -10.97
N GLU A 29 7.33 -4.75 -9.92
CA GLU A 29 8.27 -5.87 -9.94
C GLU A 29 7.55 -7.21 -10.06
N LEU A 30 6.41 -7.37 -9.40
CA LEU A 30 5.55 -8.55 -9.55
C LEU A 30 5.10 -8.71 -11.01
N ALA A 31 4.59 -7.64 -11.62
CA ALA A 31 4.19 -7.65 -13.03
C ALA A 31 5.36 -8.05 -13.96
N ARG A 32 6.57 -7.52 -13.70
CA ARG A 32 7.77 -7.86 -14.44
C ARG A 32 8.13 -9.35 -14.29
N GLN A 33 8.11 -9.87 -13.07
CA GLN A 33 8.42 -11.27 -12.78
C GLN A 33 7.39 -12.23 -13.39
N LEU A 34 6.12 -11.86 -13.36
CA LEU A 34 5.07 -12.66 -13.99
C LEU A 34 5.18 -12.69 -15.52
N ARG A 35 5.57 -11.57 -16.16
CA ARG A 35 5.83 -11.54 -17.62
C ARG A 35 6.91 -12.53 -18.06
N THR A 36 7.94 -12.72 -17.25
CA THR A 36 9.03 -13.66 -17.60
C THR A 36 8.66 -15.13 -17.44
N LYS A 37 7.58 -15.42 -16.70
CA LYS A 37 7.16 -16.80 -16.37
C LYS A 37 5.85 -17.22 -17.06
N SER A 38 5.08 -16.28 -17.61
CA SER A 38 3.81 -16.55 -18.25
C SER A 38 3.96 -16.60 -19.77
N ASN A 39 3.19 -17.50 -20.41
CA ASN A 39 3.05 -17.51 -21.86
C ASN A 39 2.02 -16.47 -22.35
N GLY A 40 1.37 -15.75 -21.45
CA GLY A 40 0.37 -14.71 -21.74
C GLY A 40 0.89 -13.30 -21.46
N ALA A 41 0.20 -12.29 -21.98
CA ALA A 41 0.53 -10.90 -21.70
C ALA A 41 0.15 -10.54 -20.25
N VAL A 42 1.07 -9.84 -19.57
CA VAL A 42 0.83 -9.27 -18.24
C VAL A 42 0.84 -7.75 -18.36
N HIS A 43 -0.29 -7.14 -18.05
CA HIS A 43 -0.48 -5.69 -18.12
C HIS A 43 -0.51 -5.10 -16.70
N GLU A 44 0.17 -3.98 -16.48
CA GLU A 44 0.07 -3.21 -15.24
C GLU A 44 -0.64 -1.90 -15.53
N PHE A 45 -1.69 -1.61 -14.78
CA PHE A 45 -2.43 -0.37 -14.78
C PHE A 45 -2.21 0.35 -13.46
N ARG A 46 -1.76 1.60 -13.50
CA ARG A 46 -1.59 2.44 -12.34
C ARG A 46 -2.57 3.60 -12.44
N LEU A 47 -3.39 3.75 -11.41
CA LEU A 47 -4.25 4.91 -11.28
C LEU A 47 -3.54 5.90 -10.36
N ARG A 48 -3.06 7.00 -10.92
CA ARG A 48 -2.47 8.09 -10.16
C ARG A 48 -3.60 8.97 -9.65
N ARG A 49 -3.55 9.24 -8.33
CA ARG A 49 -4.29 10.25 -7.59
C ARG A 49 -5.58 10.73 -8.27
N ILE A 50 -6.66 10.03 -8.00
CA ILE A 50 -7.99 10.51 -8.31
C ILE A 50 -8.48 11.25 -7.06
N GLU A 51 -8.73 12.55 -7.17
CA GLU A 51 -9.45 13.28 -6.12
C GLU A 51 -10.83 12.64 -5.96
N ALA A 52 -11.31 12.53 -4.70
CA ALA A 52 -12.56 11.85 -4.37
C ALA A 52 -13.78 12.35 -5.18
N ASN A 53 -13.69 13.54 -5.79
CA ASN A 53 -14.72 14.12 -6.64
C ASN A 53 -14.75 13.57 -8.07
N VAL A 54 -13.66 12.98 -8.57
CA VAL A 54 -13.57 12.44 -9.95
C VAL A 54 -14.35 11.13 -10.07
N PHE A 55 -14.45 10.34 -8.99
CA PHE A 55 -15.24 9.11 -8.98
C PHE A 55 -16.74 9.29 -9.27
N ARG A 56 -17.31 10.46 -9.02
CA ARG A 56 -18.71 10.76 -9.37
C ARG A 56 -18.92 10.96 -10.88
N GLN A 57 -17.86 11.12 -11.64
CA GLN A 57 -17.89 11.37 -13.09
C GLN A 57 -17.39 10.19 -13.92
N ILE A 58 -17.03 9.06 -13.30
CA ILE A 58 -16.66 7.84 -14.07
C ILE A 58 -17.95 7.28 -14.64
N ASP A 59 -18.18 7.56 -15.90
CA ASP A 59 -19.31 6.98 -16.63
C ASP A 59 -18.93 5.57 -17.11
N PHE A 60 -19.38 4.56 -16.37
CA PHE A 60 -19.15 3.15 -16.67
C PHE A 60 -19.94 2.65 -17.89
N ASN A 61 -20.69 3.51 -18.58
CA ASN A 61 -21.68 3.12 -19.57
C ASN A 61 -21.13 2.89 -20.98
N VAL A 62 -19.87 3.07 -21.24
CA VAL A 62 -19.33 2.90 -22.59
C VAL A 62 -18.42 1.69 -22.67
N ALA A 63 -19.00 0.54 -23.05
CA ALA A 63 -18.29 -0.61 -23.64
C ALA A 63 -16.93 -0.99 -23.03
N GLY A 64 -16.82 -1.00 -21.69
CA GLY A 64 -15.60 -1.45 -21.01
C GLY A 64 -14.45 -0.42 -20.98
N PHE A 65 -14.71 0.83 -21.32
CA PHE A 65 -13.73 1.91 -21.21
C PHE A 65 -14.05 2.82 -20.02
N MET A 66 -13.01 3.24 -19.31
CA MET A 66 -13.07 4.29 -18.31
C MET A 66 -12.29 5.50 -18.79
N ASN A 67 -12.83 6.70 -18.57
CA ASN A 67 -12.08 7.91 -18.70
C ASN A 67 -11.42 8.23 -17.35
N ILE A 68 -10.09 8.19 -17.31
CA ILE A 68 -9.31 8.52 -16.13
C ILE A 68 -8.33 9.62 -16.55
N ASP A 69 -8.45 10.79 -15.94
CA ASP A 69 -7.62 11.98 -16.25
C ASP A 69 -7.58 12.34 -17.74
N GLY A 70 -8.69 12.12 -18.47
CA GLY A 70 -8.77 12.38 -19.91
C GLY A 70 -8.21 11.26 -20.81
N GLU A 71 -7.68 10.20 -20.24
CA GLU A 71 -7.28 9.00 -20.97
C GLU A 71 -8.35 7.91 -20.90
N LEU A 72 -8.74 7.37 -22.04
CA LEU A 72 -9.63 6.22 -22.13
C LEU A 72 -8.85 4.96 -21.78
N VAL A 73 -9.09 4.44 -20.58
CA VAL A 73 -8.54 3.17 -20.11
C VAL A 73 -9.55 2.07 -20.39
N ASN A 74 -9.16 1.08 -21.17
CA ASN A 74 -9.99 -0.09 -21.42
C ASN A 74 -10.08 -0.95 -20.16
N ALA A 75 -11.13 -0.75 -19.37
CA ALA A 75 -11.39 -1.55 -18.15
C ALA A 75 -11.77 -3.01 -18.48
N GLY A 76 -12.22 -3.26 -19.71
CA GLY A 76 -12.53 -4.61 -20.20
C GLY A 76 -11.30 -5.37 -20.70
N GLY A 77 -10.11 -4.74 -20.73
CA GLY A 77 -8.98 -5.24 -21.51
C GLY A 77 -9.40 -5.40 -23.01
N LYS A 78 -8.55 -5.15 -23.98
CA LYS A 78 -8.79 -5.85 -25.27
C LYS A 78 -9.15 -7.25 -24.86
N GLN A 79 -10.25 -7.83 -25.42
CA GLN A 79 -10.49 -9.26 -25.26
C GLN A 79 -9.16 -9.94 -25.56
N GLY A 80 -8.35 -10.03 -24.49
CA GLY A 80 -6.99 -10.51 -24.56
C GLY A 80 -7.09 -11.95 -24.97
N SER A 81 -6.15 -12.37 -25.76
CA SER A 81 -5.96 -13.77 -26.04
C SER A 81 -6.05 -14.53 -24.71
N CYS A 82 -6.68 -15.66 -24.72
CA CYS A 82 -6.77 -16.60 -23.62
C CYS A 82 -5.47 -16.61 -22.79
N GLY A 83 -5.51 -16.11 -21.53
CA GLY A 83 -4.37 -16.12 -20.63
C GLY A 83 -3.81 -14.75 -20.17
N ASP A 84 -4.36 -13.62 -20.59
CA ASP A 84 -3.86 -12.32 -20.19
C ASP A 84 -4.21 -11.99 -18.73
N LEU A 85 -3.22 -11.44 -18.00
CA LEU A 85 -3.35 -11.02 -16.61
C LEU A 85 -3.21 -9.48 -16.53
N SER A 86 -4.19 -8.83 -15.91
CA SER A 86 -4.17 -7.40 -15.64
C SER A 86 -3.98 -7.15 -14.15
N LEU A 87 -2.92 -6.42 -13.78
CA LEU A 87 -2.66 -5.96 -12.42
C LEU A 87 -3.07 -4.50 -12.29
N TRP A 88 -4.02 -4.22 -11.42
CA TRP A 88 -4.56 -2.89 -11.16
C TRP A 88 -4.00 -2.36 -9.85
N ASN A 89 -3.02 -1.49 -9.92
CA ASN A 89 -2.46 -0.83 -8.75
C ASN A 89 -3.26 0.45 -8.46
N LEU A 90 -4.16 0.37 -7.48
CA LEU A 90 -5.04 1.45 -7.02
C LEU A 90 -4.47 2.15 -5.78
N ALA A 91 -3.21 1.89 -5.45
CA ALA A 91 -2.55 2.51 -4.32
C ALA A 91 -2.20 3.97 -4.59
N CYS A 92 -2.33 4.79 -3.57
CA CYS A 92 -2.02 6.21 -3.67
C CYS A 92 -1.41 6.73 -2.37
N GLU A 93 -0.38 7.56 -2.48
CA GLU A 93 0.30 8.18 -1.34
C GLU A 93 -0.69 8.92 -0.43
N GLY A 94 -0.58 8.68 0.86
CA GLY A 94 -1.40 9.36 1.88
C GLY A 94 -2.86 8.89 1.96
N GLN A 95 -3.26 7.91 1.17
CA GLN A 95 -4.59 7.32 1.30
C GLN A 95 -4.69 6.42 2.52
N THR A 96 -5.83 6.51 3.20
CA THR A 96 -6.23 5.64 4.30
C THR A 96 -7.23 4.60 3.84
N ILE A 97 -7.49 3.60 4.68
CA ILE A 97 -8.50 2.57 4.40
C ILE A 97 -9.87 3.14 4.07
N VAL A 98 -10.23 4.29 4.64
CA VAL A 98 -11.51 4.97 4.34
C VAL A 98 -11.61 5.35 2.87
N SER A 99 -10.49 5.72 2.25
CA SER A 99 -10.44 6.07 0.82
C SER A 99 -10.68 4.87 -0.10
N ASP A 100 -10.43 3.63 0.38
CA ASP A 100 -10.59 2.42 -0.44
C ASP A 100 -12.04 2.13 -0.79
N PHE A 101 -12.99 2.59 0.03
CA PHE A 101 -14.41 2.46 -0.28
C PHE A 101 -14.79 3.19 -1.56
N ALA A 102 -14.08 4.24 -1.94
CA ALA A 102 -14.29 4.94 -3.20
C ALA A 102 -13.90 4.08 -4.43
N TRP A 103 -13.03 3.08 -4.27
CA TRP A 103 -12.65 2.16 -5.33
C TRP A 103 -13.66 1.03 -5.58
N LEU A 104 -14.61 0.80 -4.67
CA LEU A 104 -15.56 -0.31 -4.79
C LEU A 104 -16.35 -0.35 -6.11
N PRO A 105 -16.82 0.77 -6.68
CA PRO A 105 -17.49 0.75 -7.98
C PRO A 105 -16.57 0.22 -9.09
N LEU A 106 -15.30 0.68 -9.13
CA LEU A 106 -14.30 0.22 -10.08
C LEU A 106 -13.99 -1.28 -9.89
N ILE A 107 -13.75 -1.69 -8.65
CA ILE A 107 -13.48 -3.10 -8.31
C ILE A 107 -14.65 -3.97 -8.75
N THR A 108 -15.89 -3.50 -8.56
CA THR A 108 -17.09 -4.20 -9.01
C THR A 108 -17.10 -4.36 -10.54
N ALA A 109 -16.74 -3.30 -11.28
CA ALA A 109 -16.69 -3.34 -12.75
C ALA A 109 -15.58 -4.27 -13.27
N LEU A 110 -14.43 -4.28 -12.61
CA LEU A 110 -13.28 -5.12 -12.97
C LEU A 110 -13.52 -6.62 -12.71
N LYS A 111 -14.43 -6.97 -11.80
CA LYS A 111 -14.71 -8.37 -11.38
C LYS A 111 -13.42 -9.14 -11.11
N PRO A 112 -12.57 -8.68 -10.19
CA PRO A 112 -11.26 -9.28 -9.97
C PRO A 112 -11.38 -10.69 -9.43
N GLU A 113 -10.45 -11.55 -9.80
CA GLU A 113 -10.26 -12.86 -9.16
C GLU A 113 -9.55 -12.73 -7.82
N LEU A 114 -8.69 -11.69 -7.70
CA LEU A 114 -7.87 -11.44 -6.52
C LEU A 114 -7.86 -9.95 -6.17
N VAL A 115 -8.05 -9.67 -4.89
CA VAL A 115 -7.80 -8.34 -4.30
C VAL A 115 -6.78 -8.49 -3.20
N VAL A 116 -5.69 -7.73 -3.29
CA VAL A 116 -4.63 -7.68 -2.27
C VAL A 116 -4.69 -6.34 -1.57
N VAL A 117 -4.81 -6.37 -0.25
CA VAL A 117 -4.99 -5.17 0.58
C VAL A 117 -3.74 -4.93 1.42
N PHE A 118 -3.08 -3.79 1.21
CA PHE A 118 -1.89 -3.34 1.92
C PHE A 118 -2.22 -2.08 2.72
N ARG A 119 -2.99 -2.22 3.77
CA ARG A 119 -3.49 -1.08 4.56
C ARG A 119 -3.10 -1.17 6.03
N GLY A 120 -3.24 -0.04 6.71
CA GLY A 120 -3.05 0.09 8.14
C GLY A 120 -1.71 0.68 8.56
N ALA A 121 -0.71 0.73 7.68
CA ALA A 121 0.60 1.26 8.04
C ALA A 121 0.56 2.77 8.32
N LEU A 122 -0.06 3.56 7.43
CA LEU A 122 -0.22 5.00 7.60
C LEU A 122 -1.06 5.33 8.84
N GLU A 123 -2.13 4.58 9.05
CA GLU A 123 -3.07 4.74 10.15
C GLU A 123 -2.44 4.39 11.50
N SER A 124 -1.52 3.42 11.52
CA SER A 124 -0.99 2.82 12.74
C SER A 124 0.35 3.38 13.21
N ILE A 125 1.07 4.17 12.38
CA ILE A 125 2.30 4.82 12.83
C ILE A 125 2.01 5.73 14.01
N ILE A 126 2.77 5.55 15.09
CA ILE A 126 2.69 6.41 16.27
C ILE A 126 3.36 7.76 15.96
N ARG A 127 2.57 8.82 16.06
CA ARG A 127 3.01 10.20 15.88
C ARG A 127 2.60 11.04 17.09
N PRO A 128 3.24 12.22 17.31
CA PRO A 128 2.80 13.12 18.37
C PRO A 128 1.31 13.46 18.25
N ALA A 129 0.56 13.40 19.36
CA ALA A 129 -0.86 13.70 19.39
C ALA A 129 -1.19 15.09 18.81
N ALA A 130 -0.31 16.06 19.02
CA ALA A 130 -0.42 17.40 18.46
C ALA A 130 -0.62 17.43 16.94
N LEU A 131 -0.13 16.40 16.19
CA LEU A 131 -0.30 16.30 14.75
C LEU A 131 -1.76 16.03 14.37
N ARG A 132 -2.45 15.23 15.16
CA ARG A 132 -3.85 14.87 14.96
C ARG A 132 -4.80 15.94 15.48
N GLU A 133 -4.47 16.48 16.66
CA GLU A 133 -5.31 17.44 17.37
C GLU A 133 -5.13 18.88 16.88
N HIS A 134 -4.18 19.10 15.96
CA HIS A 134 -3.81 20.44 15.47
C HIS A 134 -3.37 21.41 16.59
N THR A 135 -2.91 20.86 17.74
CA THR A 135 -2.46 21.62 18.91
C THR A 135 -0.94 21.83 18.86
N TRP A 136 -0.50 22.75 18.00
CA TRP A 136 0.92 22.95 17.76
C TRP A 136 1.55 23.90 18.78
N PRO A 137 2.64 23.50 19.45
CA PRO A 137 3.43 24.44 20.22
C PRO A 137 3.95 25.58 19.34
N TRP A 138 4.06 26.76 19.90
CA TRP A 138 4.50 27.97 19.19
C TRP A 138 5.85 27.83 18.49
N TRP A 139 6.75 27.00 19.01
CA TRP A 139 8.10 26.77 18.45
C TRP A 139 8.12 25.85 17.22
N VAL A 140 7.01 25.23 16.87
CA VAL A 140 6.90 24.38 15.67
C VAL A 140 6.59 25.25 14.45
N PRO A 141 7.50 25.35 13.46
CA PRO A 141 7.28 26.14 12.26
C PRO A 141 6.00 25.71 11.52
N ALA A 142 5.29 26.66 10.93
CA ALA A 142 4.05 26.39 10.19
C ALA A 142 4.26 25.35 9.07
N SER A 143 5.41 25.38 8.38
CA SER A 143 5.76 24.41 7.32
C SER A 143 6.01 22.98 7.82
N TRP A 144 6.05 22.76 9.14
CA TRP A 144 6.19 21.43 9.75
C TRP A 144 4.88 20.92 10.36
N ARG A 145 3.82 21.73 10.26
CA ARG A 145 2.50 21.41 10.79
C ARG A 145 1.71 20.63 9.73
N GLY A 146 1.70 19.32 9.87
CA GLY A 146 0.99 18.42 8.98
C GLY A 146 1.23 16.98 9.41
N TYR A 147 0.30 16.11 9.14
CA TYR A 147 0.27 14.77 9.70
C TYR A 147 1.60 14.00 9.52
N ALA A 148 2.19 14.03 8.32
CA ALA A 148 3.47 13.41 8.02
C ALA A 148 4.62 14.41 7.80
N ALA A 149 4.41 15.71 8.08
CA ALA A 149 5.37 16.76 7.73
C ALA A 149 6.70 16.65 8.49
N MET A 150 6.69 15.99 9.65
CA MET A 150 7.86 15.74 10.47
C MET A 150 8.43 14.33 10.37
N ASP A 151 7.83 13.47 9.56
CA ASP A 151 8.32 12.11 9.36
C ASP A 151 9.69 12.11 8.66
N PRO A 152 10.52 11.09 8.90
CA PRO A 152 11.78 10.93 8.19
C PRO A 152 11.53 10.85 6.68
N ARG A 153 12.38 11.49 5.90
CA ARG A 153 12.32 11.39 4.44
C ARG A 153 12.89 10.06 3.97
N CYS A 154 12.25 9.43 3.00
CA CYS A 154 12.72 8.18 2.41
C CYS A 154 14.04 8.36 1.64
N TYR A 155 14.23 9.46 0.92
CA TYR A 155 15.45 9.73 0.16
C TYR A 155 15.87 11.20 0.23
N PHE A 156 17.13 11.46 -0.16
CA PHE A 156 17.67 12.80 -0.37
C PHE A 156 18.02 13.03 -1.84
N SER A 157 18.12 14.32 -2.21
CA SER A 157 18.64 14.72 -3.51
C SER A 157 20.06 14.20 -3.74
N ASP A 158 20.38 13.76 -4.95
CA ASP A 158 21.73 13.32 -5.33
C ASP A 158 22.75 14.48 -5.35
N ARG A 159 22.29 15.71 -5.45
CA ARG A 159 23.15 16.91 -5.39
C ARG A 159 23.64 17.10 -3.96
N TRP A 160 24.96 17.00 -3.73
CA TRP A 160 25.59 16.99 -2.41
C TRP A 160 25.14 18.14 -1.49
N TRP A 161 25.05 19.39 -1.98
CA TRP A 161 24.64 20.55 -1.19
C TRP A 161 23.15 20.51 -0.80
N ARG A 162 22.28 20.02 -1.69
CA ARG A 162 20.87 19.78 -1.35
C ARG A 162 20.74 18.64 -0.34
N LYS A 163 21.52 17.58 -0.52
CA LYS A 163 21.59 16.44 0.40
C LYS A 163 21.98 16.91 1.80
N ALA A 164 23.05 17.72 1.93
CA ALA A 164 23.49 18.26 3.22
C ALA A 164 22.41 19.12 3.88
N LYS A 165 21.78 20.04 3.13
CA LYS A 165 20.67 20.86 3.62
C LYS A 165 19.49 20.01 4.06
N GLN A 166 19.10 19.02 3.27
CA GLN A 166 17.98 18.13 3.57
C GLN A 166 18.28 17.27 4.81
N ALA A 167 19.51 16.77 4.97
CA ALA A 167 19.94 16.02 6.15
C ALA A 167 19.85 16.85 7.43
N GLY A 168 20.30 18.11 7.38
CA GLY A 168 20.19 19.03 8.51
C GLY A 168 18.73 19.27 8.91
N VAL A 169 17.88 19.63 7.96
CA VAL A 169 16.43 19.83 8.21
C VAL A 169 15.77 18.58 8.77
N ASP A 170 16.10 17.41 8.23
CA ASP A 170 15.54 16.13 8.68
C ASP A 170 15.96 15.80 10.11
N ALA A 171 17.23 16.06 10.47
CA ALA A 171 17.72 15.89 11.85
C ALA A 171 17.00 16.83 12.84
N PHE A 172 16.73 18.08 12.45
CA PHE A 172 15.96 19.00 13.28
C PHE A 172 14.50 18.55 13.44
N LYS A 173 13.85 18.14 12.36
CA LYS A 173 12.49 17.59 12.40
C LYS A 173 12.40 16.36 13.30
N GLN A 174 13.37 15.45 13.20
CA GLN A 174 13.44 14.26 14.05
C GLN A 174 13.53 14.64 15.53
N LYS A 175 14.45 15.58 15.89
CA LYS A 175 14.56 16.07 17.26
C LYS A 175 13.27 16.72 17.75
N ALA A 176 12.65 17.56 16.93
CA ALA A 176 11.38 18.22 17.26
C ALA A 176 10.26 17.19 17.47
N ARG A 177 10.16 16.18 16.60
CA ARG A 177 9.19 15.09 16.72
C ARG A 177 9.37 14.30 18.01
N LEU A 178 10.62 13.90 18.34
CA LEU A 178 10.92 13.20 19.59
C LEU A 178 10.58 14.04 20.82
N LYS A 179 10.84 15.36 20.77
CA LYS A 179 10.44 16.28 21.83
C LYS A 179 8.92 16.34 22.00
N LEU A 180 8.18 16.42 20.88
CA LEU A 180 6.71 16.39 20.91
C LEU A 180 6.17 15.09 21.48
N LEU A 181 6.73 13.93 21.06
CA LEU A 181 6.33 12.62 21.59
C LEU A 181 6.47 12.53 23.12
N LYS A 182 7.53 13.18 23.68
CA LYS A 182 7.72 13.27 25.13
C LYS A 182 6.71 14.19 25.82
N GLN A 183 6.24 15.23 25.13
CA GLN A 183 5.36 16.25 25.70
C GLN A 183 3.88 15.91 25.62
N CYS A 184 3.43 15.33 24.51
CA CYS A 184 2.01 15.16 24.22
C CYS A 184 1.58 13.71 23.92
N LYS A 185 2.38 12.74 24.35
CA LYS A 185 2.19 11.30 24.02
C LYS A 185 2.16 11.04 22.50
N GLY A 186 2.37 9.81 22.13
CA GLY A 186 2.21 9.33 20.77
C GLY A 186 0.83 8.71 20.57
N GLN A 187 0.25 8.90 19.41
CA GLN A 187 -0.98 8.20 19.02
C GLN A 187 -1.00 7.90 17.53
N PRO A 188 -1.71 6.85 17.11
CA PRO A 188 -1.92 6.54 15.69
C PRO A 188 -2.90 7.54 15.08
N LEU A 189 -2.95 7.60 13.75
CA LEU A 189 -3.95 8.40 13.04
C LEU A 189 -5.36 7.87 13.29
N MET A 190 -5.49 6.57 13.32
CA MET A 190 -6.76 5.87 13.54
C MET A 190 -6.61 4.90 14.71
N ASP A 191 -7.61 4.85 15.56
CA ASP A 191 -7.69 3.84 16.61
C ASP A 191 -7.73 2.43 16.01
N VAL A 192 -7.15 1.44 16.70
CA VAL A 192 -7.08 0.07 16.20
C VAL A 192 -8.47 -0.50 15.95
N ASP A 193 -9.41 -0.27 16.87
CA ASP A 193 -10.77 -0.80 16.72
C ASP A 193 -11.51 -0.16 15.55
N GLN A 194 -11.29 1.14 15.29
CA GLN A 194 -11.79 1.81 14.10
C GLN A 194 -11.17 1.23 12.82
N LEU A 195 -9.84 1.04 12.80
CA LEU A 195 -9.15 0.44 11.65
C LEU A 195 -9.72 -0.94 11.34
N ILE A 196 -9.84 -1.80 12.35
CA ILE A 196 -10.37 -3.16 12.21
C ILE A 196 -11.84 -3.17 11.78
N SER A 197 -12.65 -2.22 12.25
CA SER A 197 -14.03 -2.06 11.81
C SER A 197 -14.12 -1.69 10.32
N HIS A 198 -13.29 -0.75 9.87
CA HIS A 198 -13.23 -0.39 8.45
C HIS A 198 -12.72 -1.56 7.60
N GLU A 199 -11.69 -2.28 8.06
CA GLU A 199 -11.16 -3.46 7.38
C GLU A 199 -12.24 -4.54 7.23
N SER A 200 -12.95 -4.89 8.31
CA SER A 200 -14.07 -5.84 8.27
C SER A 200 -15.14 -5.41 7.24
N SER A 201 -15.50 -4.13 7.22
CA SER A 201 -16.49 -3.60 6.29
C SER A 201 -16.02 -3.66 4.83
N LEU A 202 -14.75 -3.35 4.59
CA LEU A 202 -14.13 -3.46 3.25
C LEU A 202 -14.11 -4.91 2.78
N LEU A 203 -13.65 -5.85 3.63
CA LEU A 203 -13.60 -7.27 3.32
C LEU A 203 -14.97 -7.84 2.96
N LYS A 204 -16.00 -7.53 3.75
CA LYS A 204 -17.39 -7.93 3.44
C LYS A 204 -17.80 -7.44 2.06
N SER A 205 -17.50 -6.18 1.77
CA SER A 205 -17.82 -5.56 0.47
C SER A 205 -17.09 -6.23 -0.69
N LEU A 206 -15.84 -6.65 -0.50
CA LEU A 206 -15.04 -7.33 -1.54
C LEU A 206 -15.50 -8.77 -1.74
N ARG A 207 -15.79 -9.50 -0.66
CA ARG A 207 -16.22 -10.92 -0.74
C ARG A 207 -17.55 -11.13 -1.44
N VAL A 208 -18.52 -10.26 -1.23
CA VAL A 208 -19.81 -10.31 -1.94
C VAL A 208 -19.62 -10.31 -3.47
N ARG A 209 -18.49 -9.83 -3.95
CA ARG A 209 -18.11 -9.79 -5.37
C ARG A 209 -17.40 -11.04 -5.88
N GLY A 210 -17.19 -12.05 -5.00
CA GLY A 210 -16.58 -13.32 -5.36
C GLY A 210 -15.07 -13.31 -5.56
N ALA A 211 -14.38 -12.23 -5.18
CA ALA A 211 -12.93 -12.15 -5.23
C ALA A 211 -12.27 -12.95 -4.09
N ARG A 212 -11.15 -13.61 -4.35
CA ARG A 212 -10.20 -14.00 -3.29
C ARG A 212 -9.60 -12.72 -2.71
N VAL A 213 -9.61 -12.58 -1.40
CA VAL A 213 -9.07 -11.39 -0.73
C VAL A 213 -7.90 -11.79 0.15
N VAL A 214 -6.77 -11.11 -0.01
CA VAL A 214 -5.56 -11.29 0.78
C VAL A 214 -5.23 -9.98 1.48
N ILE A 215 -5.23 -9.97 2.81
CA ILE A 215 -4.71 -8.88 3.62
C ILE A 215 -3.22 -9.12 3.84
N VAL A 216 -2.42 -8.14 3.55
CA VAL A 216 -0.97 -8.21 3.78
C VAL A 216 -0.65 -7.50 5.08
N GLY A 217 0.07 -8.18 5.97
CA GLY A 217 0.46 -7.63 7.28
C GLY A 217 1.37 -6.41 7.13
N LEU A 218 1.41 -5.59 8.17
CA LEU A 218 2.27 -4.41 8.21
C LEU A 218 3.74 -4.81 8.22
N LEU A 219 4.54 -4.09 7.42
CA LEU A 219 5.99 -4.24 7.42
C LEU A 219 6.60 -3.71 8.73
N PRO A 220 7.71 -4.30 9.19
CA PRO A 220 8.39 -3.79 10.36
C PRO A 220 8.93 -2.39 10.12
N VAL A 221 8.92 -1.57 11.16
CA VAL A 221 9.51 -0.23 11.18
C VAL A 221 10.53 -0.15 12.30
N SER A 222 11.50 0.78 12.19
CA SER A 222 12.50 1.01 13.24
C SER A 222 11.92 1.86 14.37
N ASP A 223 12.14 1.44 15.61
CA ASP A 223 11.75 2.21 16.79
C ASP A 223 12.51 3.54 16.89
N ASP A 224 13.77 3.58 16.43
CA ASP A 224 14.55 4.81 16.37
C ASP A 224 13.91 5.89 15.49
N ARG A 225 13.22 5.45 14.43
CA ARG A 225 12.55 6.35 13.47
C ARG A 225 11.10 6.62 13.85
N PHE A 226 10.39 5.61 14.35
CA PHE A 226 8.98 5.67 14.71
C PHE A 226 8.74 5.05 16.09
N PRO A 227 9.15 5.75 17.19
CA PRO A 227 9.06 5.21 18.55
C PRO A 227 7.66 4.73 18.92
N GLY A 228 7.59 3.52 19.46
CA GLY A 228 6.35 2.86 19.86
C GLY A 228 5.57 2.21 18.71
N SER A 229 5.91 2.49 17.45
CA SER A 229 5.22 1.90 16.30
C SER A 229 5.49 0.41 16.11
N PRO A 230 6.70 -0.13 16.35
CA PRO A 230 6.93 -1.56 16.16
C PRO A 230 6.00 -2.45 16.98
N GLU A 231 5.80 -2.12 18.25
CA GLU A 231 4.91 -2.89 19.13
C GLU A 231 3.44 -2.69 18.75
N HIS A 232 3.08 -1.45 18.39
CA HIS A 232 1.75 -1.16 17.89
C HIS A 232 1.43 -1.94 16.62
N PHE A 233 2.37 -2.04 15.68
CA PHE A 233 2.21 -2.83 14.44
C PHE A 233 2.02 -4.33 14.71
N LYS A 234 2.69 -4.89 15.72
CA LYS A 234 2.44 -6.28 16.11
C LYS A 234 1.00 -6.49 16.57
N ASN A 235 0.49 -5.58 17.40
CA ASN A 235 -0.91 -5.61 17.84
C ASN A 235 -1.87 -5.49 16.65
N VAL A 236 -1.64 -4.53 15.75
CA VAL A 236 -2.46 -4.36 14.56
C VAL A 236 -2.42 -5.60 13.67
N ASN A 237 -1.25 -6.19 13.42
CA ASN A 237 -1.12 -7.42 12.64
C ASN A 237 -1.89 -8.61 13.25
N ALA A 238 -1.86 -8.75 14.57
CA ALA A 238 -2.67 -9.77 15.25
C ALA A 238 -4.17 -9.55 14.99
N ARG A 239 -4.65 -8.32 15.14
CA ARG A 239 -6.06 -7.97 14.90
C ARG A 239 -6.45 -8.08 13.42
N LEU A 240 -5.56 -7.75 12.48
CA LEU A 240 -5.78 -7.96 11.04
C LEU A 240 -5.90 -9.44 10.70
N ARG A 241 -5.11 -10.31 11.34
CA ARG A 241 -5.23 -11.75 11.18
C ARG A 241 -6.59 -12.25 11.65
N ASP A 242 -7.02 -11.83 12.86
CA ASP A 242 -8.31 -12.22 13.42
C ASP A 242 -9.49 -11.77 12.54
N VAL A 243 -9.43 -10.54 12.01
CA VAL A 243 -10.48 -10.06 11.10
C VAL A 243 -10.47 -10.77 9.76
N ALA A 244 -9.29 -11.08 9.21
CA ALA A 244 -9.18 -11.84 7.97
C ALA A 244 -9.83 -13.21 8.13
N GLU A 245 -9.51 -13.95 9.18
CA GLU A 245 -10.09 -15.25 9.48
C GLU A 245 -11.60 -15.16 9.64
N ARG A 246 -12.09 -14.24 10.46
CA ARG A 246 -13.52 -14.04 10.70
C ARG A 246 -14.30 -13.69 9.45
N GLU A 247 -13.75 -12.84 8.60
CA GLU A 247 -14.39 -12.43 7.33
C GLU A 247 -14.08 -13.38 6.17
N GLY A 248 -13.30 -14.47 6.41
CA GLY A 248 -12.91 -15.48 5.42
C GLY A 248 -12.03 -14.94 4.31
N ALA A 249 -11.21 -13.95 4.62
CA ALA A 249 -10.09 -13.51 3.82
C ALA A 249 -8.81 -14.23 4.27
N GLU A 250 -7.76 -14.12 3.49
CA GLU A 250 -6.45 -14.65 3.84
C GLU A 250 -5.59 -13.56 4.47
N PHE A 251 -4.91 -13.87 5.58
CA PHE A 251 -3.88 -12.99 6.13
C PHE A 251 -2.49 -13.48 5.73
N PHE A 252 -1.73 -12.63 5.08
CA PHE A 252 -0.37 -12.92 4.63
C PHE A 252 0.68 -12.12 5.40
N ASP A 253 1.41 -12.79 6.27
CA ASP A 253 2.54 -12.22 7.02
C ASP A 253 3.82 -12.27 6.19
N TRP A 254 4.06 -11.25 5.41
CA TRP A 254 5.27 -11.16 4.60
C TRP A 254 6.50 -10.66 5.36
N ALA A 255 6.32 -10.07 6.54
CA ALA A 255 7.43 -9.53 7.33
C ALA A 255 8.43 -10.62 7.73
N ALA A 256 7.93 -11.78 8.19
CA ALA A 256 8.77 -12.93 8.52
C ALA A 256 9.56 -13.47 7.32
N GLN A 257 8.94 -13.48 6.14
CA GLN A 257 9.61 -13.90 4.90
C GLN A 257 10.60 -12.86 4.41
N LEU A 258 10.29 -11.57 4.56
CA LEU A 258 11.20 -10.49 4.18
C LEU A 258 12.49 -10.51 5.01
N ALA A 259 12.40 -10.83 6.30
CA ALA A 259 13.57 -10.97 7.17
C ALA A 259 14.56 -12.03 6.70
N GLN A 260 14.13 -13.02 5.92
CA GLN A 260 14.98 -14.05 5.32
C GLN A 260 15.67 -13.57 4.02
N LYS A 261 15.23 -12.46 3.44
CA LYS A 261 15.77 -11.92 2.18
C LYS A 261 16.94 -10.97 2.36
N GLY A 262 17.11 -10.43 3.55
CA GLY A 262 18.18 -9.49 3.85
C GLY A 262 17.95 -8.70 5.12
N ARG A 263 18.94 -7.89 5.48
CA ARG A 263 18.81 -6.99 6.64
C ARG A 263 17.87 -5.85 6.29
N HIS A 264 17.20 -5.31 7.28
CA HIS A 264 16.22 -4.21 7.10
C HIS A 264 16.83 -2.99 6.37
N GLU A 265 18.05 -2.59 6.75
CA GLU A 265 18.75 -1.46 6.14
C GLU A 265 19.13 -1.66 4.66
N ASP A 266 19.21 -2.91 4.19
CA ASP A 266 19.49 -3.22 2.78
C ASP A 266 18.21 -3.20 1.92
N LEU A 267 17.05 -3.38 2.54
CA LEU A 267 15.75 -3.52 1.86
C LEU A 267 14.88 -2.26 1.93
N PHE A 268 15.16 -1.35 2.87
CA PHE A 268 14.38 -0.14 3.07
C PHE A 268 15.22 1.12 2.83
N TYR A 269 14.53 2.20 2.55
CA TYR A 269 15.15 3.51 2.55
C TYR A 269 15.53 3.95 3.98
N ARG A 270 16.23 5.07 4.06
CA ARG A 270 16.72 5.64 5.32
C ARG A 270 15.62 6.00 6.35
N ASP A 271 14.38 6.08 5.94
CA ASP A 271 13.25 6.27 6.83
C ASP A 271 12.83 4.98 7.56
N SER A 272 13.42 3.84 7.18
CA SER A 272 13.08 2.50 7.71
C SER A 272 11.59 2.13 7.53
N PHE A 273 10.94 2.71 6.54
CA PHE A 273 9.52 2.49 6.29
C PHE A 273 9.24 2.15 4.82
N HIS A 274 9.74 2.93 3.87
CA HIS A 274 9.55 2.69 2.46
C HIS A 274 10.57 1.70 1.91
N PRO A 275 10.15 0.62 1.23
CA PRO A 275 11.05 -0.30 0.56
C PRO A 275 11.85 0.39 -0.54
N ASN A 276 13.15 0.13 -0.60
CA ASN A 276 13.98 0.54 -1.73
C ASN A 276 13.83 -0.44 -2.90
N ALA A 277 14.60 -0.27 -3.97
CA ALA A 277 14.49 -1.14 -5.15
C ALA A 277 14.79 -2.63 -4.84
N ALA A 278 15.68 -2.92 -3.89
CA ALA A 278 15.94 -4.30 -3.46
C ALA A 278 14.77 -4.85 -2.64
N GLY A 279 14.23 -4.03 -1.72
CA GLY A 279 13.03 -4.37 -0.95
C GLY A 279 11.81 -4.61 -1.84
N ALA A 280 11.57 -3.74 -2.83
CA ALA A 280 10.48 -3.91 -3.78
C ALA A 280 10.57 -5.23 -4.56
N ARG A 281 11.78 -5.62 -4.99
CA ARG A 281 12.01 -6.92 -5.65
C ARG A 281 11.77 -8.09 -4.71
N ALA A 282 12.30 -8.02 -3.48
CA ALA A 282 12.11 -9.07 -2.49
C ALA A 282 10.63 -9.27 -2.14
N LEU A 283 9.89 -8.17 -1.95
CA LEU A 283 8.45 -8.21 -1.71
C LEU A 283 7.67 -8.81 -2.90
N ALA A 284 8.05 -8.47 -4.13
CA ALA A 284 7.44 -9.03 -5.33
C ALA A 284 7.65 -10.56 -5.42
N GLU A 285 8.88 -11.05 -5.12
CA GLU A 285 9.19 -12.48 -5.09
C GLU A 285 8.36 -13.23 -4.04
N ILE A 286 8.26 -12.65 -2.85
CA ILE A 286 7.47 -13.21 -1.74
C ILE A 286 5.99 -13.28 -2.14
N LEU A 287 5.46 -12.19 -2.68
CA LEU A 287 4.07 -12.13 -3.16
C LEU A 287 3.83 -13.12 -4.31
N GLN A 288 4.74 -13.18 -5.29
CA GLN A 288 4.60 -14.13 -6.39
C GLN A 288 4.51 -15.57 -5.89
N THR A 289 5.43 -15.93 -4.98
CA THR A 289 5.45 -17.28 -4.40
C THR A 289 4.15 -17.59 -3.68
N HIS A 290 3.61 -16.62 -2.96
CA HIS A 290 2.38 -16.79 -2.19
C HIS A 290 1.13 -16.84 -3.08
N LEU A 291 0.98 -15.87 -3.99
CA LEU A 291 -0.24 -15.72 -4.81
C LEU A 291 -0.35 -16.78 -5.90
N CYS A 292 0.79 -17.31 -6.39
CA CYS A 292 0.81 -18.30 -7.48
C CYS A 292 0.79 -19.76 -7.01
N ARG A 293 0.87 -20.03 -5.70
CA ARG A 293 0.82 -21.40 -5.18
C ARG A 293 -0.43 -22.16 -5.66
N ASP A 294 -1.56 -21.51 -5.59
CA ASP A 294 -2.86 -22.13 -5.91
C ASP A 294 -3.12 -22.19 -7.42
N LEU A 295 -2.45 -21.33 -8.21
CA LEU A 295 -2.58 -21.35 -9.66
C LEU A 295 -1.94 -22.61 -10.27
N ALA A 296 -0.89 -23.12 -9.66
CA ALA A 296 -0.27 -24.39 -10.08
C ALA A 296 -1.14 -25.61 -9.75
N ALA A 297 -1.93 -25.54 -8.68
CA ALA A 297 -2.82 -26.61 -8.27
C ALA A 297 -4.07 -26.74 -9.18
N ILE A 298 -4.53 -25.63 -9.78
CA ILE A 298 -5.72 -25.58 -10.64
C ILE A 298 -5.40 -26.03 -12.09
N GLY A 299 -4.12 -26.02 -12.50
CA GLY A 299 -3.68 -26.38 -13.85
C GLY A 299 -3.48 -27.87 -14.11
N HIS A 300 -3.67 -28.74 -13.10
CA HIS A 300 -3.48 -30.18 -13.18
C HIS A 300 -4.77 -31.01 -12.94
N GLY A 301 -5.94 -30.37 -12.97
CA GLY A 301 -7.25 -31.02 -12.86
C GLY A 301 -7.95 -31.15 -14.20
#